data_5bd3d4bcea9539d25609a2cad86cbdc7
#
_entry.id   5bd3d4bcea9539d25609a2cad86cbdc7
#
_cell.length_a   1.000
_cell.length_b   1.000
_cell.length_c   1.000
_cell.angle_alpha   90.00
_cell.angle_beta   90.00
_cell.angle_gamma   90.00
#
_symmetry.space_group_name_H-M   'P 1'
#
loop_
_entity.id
_entity.type
_entity.pdbx_description
1 polymer ?
#
loop_
_entity_poly.entity_id
_entity_poly.type
_entity_poly.pdbx_seq_one_letter_code
_entity_poly.pdbx_strand_id
1 'polypeptide(L)'
;MVGMLAIDLRHLTKRYGNVTAVNDLSLAIRSGEIVAFLGPNGAGKTTTIDMILGLARPDEGSVEVYGLAPVDAIARGYVSAVMQNGGLLKDFTVYETVRYTASLYANPQPASEVLERAGISHIADRRVGKCSGGEQQRLRFAMSLLSNPRLLLLDEPTAGMDVEARREFWSAIREDAGRGRTVMFATHYLEEADAYADRIVLVRQGSIVADGTTAAVKSMASGRTVRATVRNADRDALAALGGVTSVELRGDTVLITCTDSDAVARHLLTKTAASDLEITANSLEAAFMALTGDAEVPA
;
A
#
# COMPACT_ATOMS: atom_id res chain seq x y z
N MET A 1 -24.12 7.55 12.23
CA MET A 1 -23.19 7.16 13.30
C MET A 1 -21.79 7.52 12.82
N VAL A 2 -21.07 8.39 13.54
CA VAL A 2 -19.65 8.64 13.26
C VAL A 2 -18.92 7.34 13.56
N GLY A 3 -18.34 6.69 12.55
CA GLY A 3 -17.63 5.42 12.71
C GLY A 3 -16.47 5.60 13.68
N MET A 4 -16.22 4.60 14.54
CA MET A 4 -15.08 4.60 15.45
C MET A 4 -13.79 4.70 14.66
N LEU A 5 -12.87 5.57 15.08
CA LEU A 5 -11.54 5.65 14.51
C LEU A 5 -10.69 4.45 15.00
N ALA A 6 -10.08 3.77 14.06
CA ALA A 6 -9.09 2.73 14.34
C ALA A 6 -7.73 3.34 14.63
N ILE A 7 -7.37 4.39 13.90
CA ILE A 7 -6.13 5.16 14.07
C ILE A 7 -6.50 6.64 14.02
N ASP A 8 -5.97 7.42 14.97
CA ASP A 8 -6.04 8.88 14.99
C ASP A 8 -4.65 9.46 15.28
N LEU A 9 -4.03 10.01 14.24
CA LEU A 9 -2.71 10.67 14.30
C LEU A 9 -2.94 12.17 14.18
N ARG A 10 -2.42 12.94 15.14
CA ARG A 10 -2.58 14.39 15.16
C ARG A 10 -1.24 15.09 15.24
N HIS A 11 -0.89 15.84 14.20
CA HIS A 11 0.30 16.68 14.12
C HIS A 11 1.59 15.96 14.50
N LEU A 12 1.75 14.70 14.01
CA LEU A 12 2.91 13.88 14.35
C LEU A 12 4.18 14.43 13.73
N THR A 13 5.17 14.61 14.57
CA THR A 13 6.54 14.91 14.14
C THR A 13 7.50 13.94 14.80
N LYS A 14 8.43 13.40 13.98
CA LYS A 14 9.51 12.52 14.46
C LYS A 14 10.83 12.88 13.80
N ARG A 15 11.85 13.12 14.62
CA ARG A 15 13.20 13.47 14.20
C ARG A 15 14.21 12.44 14.67
N TYR A 16 15.19 12.15 13.83
CA TYR A 16 16.35 11.33 14.17
C TYR A 16 17.61 12.16 13.84
N GLY A 17 18.23 12.74 14.85
CA GLY A 17 19.30 13.73 14.64
C GLY A 17 18.82 14.89 13.78
N ASN A 18 19.46 15.08 12.63
CA ASN A 18 19.11 16.16 11.69
C ASN A 18 18.05 15.77 10.66
N VAL A 19 17.54 14.53 10.69
CA VAL A 19 16.55 14.04 9.74
C VAL A 19 15.17 14.10 10.35
N THR A 20 14.25 14.85 9.73
CA THR A 20 12.83 14.82 10.07
C THR A 20 12.17 13.70 9.26
N ALA A 21 11.93 12.56 9.90
CA ALA A 21 11.35 11.37 9.27
C ALA A 21 9.83 11.47 9.10
N VAL A 22 9.14 12.13 10.03
CA VAL A 22 7.71 12.45 9.97
C VAL A 22 7.55 13.92 10.34
N ASN A 23 6.77 14.66 9.56
CA ASN A 23 6.66 16.11 9.65
C ASN A 23 5.20 16.56 9.61
N ASP A 24 4.66 16.93 10.76
CA ASP A 24 3.29 17.44 10.94
C ASP A 24 2.21 16.55 10.30
N LEU A 25 2.35 15.22 10.46
CA LEU A 25 1.46 14.26 9.83
C LEU A 25 0.19 14.07 10.66
N SER A 26 -0.97 14.32 10.05
CA SER A 26 -2.27 14.05 10.64
C SER A 26 -3.06 13.08 9.77
N LEU A 27 -3.56 11.98 10.35
CA LEU A 27 -4.27 10.92 9.63
C LEU A 27 -5.31 10.26 10.53
N ALA A 28 -6.54 10.16 10.06
CA ALA A 28 -7.61 9.42 10.72
C ALA A 28 -8.04 8.24 9.84
N ILE A 29 -7.99 7.02 10.36
CA ILE A 29 -8.45 5.79 9.69
C ILE A 29 -9.66 5.26 10.44
N ARG A 30 -10.75 5.00 9.71
CA ARG A 30 -11.97 4.44 10.30
C ARG A 30 -11.86 2.93 10.46
N SER A 31 -12.57 2.40 11.43
CA SER A 31 -12.69 0.95 11.63
C SER A 31 -13.28 0.28 10.38
N GLY A 32 -12.66 -0.81 9.93
CA GLY A 32 -13.06 -1.58 8.76
C GLY A 32 -12.51 -1.11 7.42
N GLU A 33 -11.73 0.00 7.37
CA GLU A 33 -11.08 0.46 6.14
C GLU A 33 -9.84 -0.38 5.82
N ILE A 34 -9.58 -0.62 4.53
CA ILE A 34 -8.30 -1.11 4.01
C ILE A 34 -7.57 0.09 3.41
N VAL A 35 -6.50 0.52 4.07
CA VAL A 35 -5.75 1.73 3.70
C VAL A 35 -4.35 1.37 3.22
N ALA A 36 -4.01 1.80 2.01
CA ALA A 36 -2.64 1.77 1.50
C ALA A 36 -1.90 3.04 1.91
N PHE A 37 -0.76 2.87 2.58
CA PHE A 37 0.14 3.94 2.99
C PHE A 37 1.37 3.93 2.06
N LEU A 38 1.34 4.78 1.04
CA LEU A 38 2.27 4.77 -0.06
C LEU A 38 3.32 5.90 0.07
N GLY A 39 4.48 5.66 -0.48
CA GLY A 39 5.54 6.67 -0.58
C GLY A 39 6.87 6.05 -0.97
N PRO A 40 7.81 6.84 -1.47
CA PRO A 40 9.16 6.37 -1.76
C PRO A 40 9.89 5.89 -0.49
N ASN A 41 11.04 5.26 -0.68
CA ASN A 41 11.90 4.90 0.45
C ASN A 41 12.34 6.18 1.19
N GLY A 42 12.32 6.13 2.52
CA GLY A 42 12.61 7.29 3.36
C GLY A 42 11.45 8.29 3.52
N ALA A 43 10.26 8.04 2.96
CA ALA A 43 9.10 8.93 3.12
C ALA A 43 8.50 8.97 4.54
N GLY A 44 8.98 8.13 5.48
CA GLY A 44 8.50 8.09 6.87
C GLY A 44 7.48 6.98 7.15
N LYS A 45 7.23 6.06 6.20
CA LYS A 45 6.22 5.00 6.35
C LYS A 45 6.45 4.10 7.57
N THR A 46 7.61 3.46 7.64
CA THR A 46 7.97 2.57 8.76
C THR A 46 8.00 3.33 10.08
N THR A 47 8.54 4.56 10.10
CA THR A 47 8.53 5.40 11.31
C THR A 47 7.11 5.69 11.80
N THR A 48 6.17 5.94 10.89
CA THR A 48 4.76 6.15 11.24
C THR A 48 4.14 4.87 11.81
N ILE A 49 4.40 3.71 11.19
CA ILE A 49 3.97 2.40 11.69
C ILE A 49 4.57 2.15 13.09
N ASP A 50 5.85 2.42 13.28
CA ASP A 50 6.52 2.25 14.59
C ASP A 50 5.86 3.11 15.69
N MET A 51 5.43 4.33 15.36
CA MET A 51 4.70 5.17 16.32
C MET A 51 3.30 4.61 16.62
N ILE A 52 2.59 4.08 15.63
CA ILE A 52 1.28 3.42 15.83
C ILE A 52 1.44 2.14 16.67
N LEU A 53 2.56 1.44 16.52
CA LEU A 53 2.92 0.27 17.34
C LEU A 53 3.52 0.62 18.71
N GLY A 54 3.69 1.92 19.03
CA GLY A 54 4.33 2.32 20.28
C GLY A 54 5.81 1.94 20.39
N LEU A 55 6.45 1.51 19.30
CA LEU A 55 7.88 1.20 19.23
C LEU A 55 8.74 2.48 19.15
N ALA A 56 8.16 3.56 18.64
CA ALA A 56 8.75 4.89 18.65
C ALA A 56 7.77 5.89 19.29
N ARG A 57 8.29 6.86 20.04
CA ARG A 57 7.49 7.98 20.54
C ARG A 57 7.61 9.15 19.56
N PRO A 58 6.50 9.84 19.21
CA PRO A 58 6.59 11.10 18.49
C PRO A 58 7.32 12.14 19.34
N ASP A 59 8.00 13.07 18.69
CA ASP A 59 8.59 14.24 19.35
C ASP A 59 7.54 15.33 19.56
N GLU A 60 6.53 15.41 18.65
CA GLU A 60 5.38 16.29 18.74
C GLU A 60 4.12 15.55 18.27
N GLY A 61 2.96 15.99 18.73
CA GLY A 61 1.67 15.42 18.36
C GLY A 61 1.23 14.23 19.22
N SER A 62 0.20 13.52 18.78
CA SER A 62 -0.38 12.39 19.49
C SER A 62 -0.80 11.26 18.58
N VAL A 63 -0.75 10.03 19.11
CA VAL A 63 -1.20 8.78 18.45
C VAL A 63 -2.25 8.13 19.34
N GLU A 64 -3.40 7.85 18.77
CA GLU A 64 -4.44 7.03 19.41
C GLU A 64 -4.82 5.86 18.48
N VAL A 65 -5.00 4.69 19.09
CA VAL A 65 -5.47 3.48 18.41
C VAL A 65 -6.72 2.99 19.12
N TYR A 66 -7.86 3.06 18.44
CA TYR A 66 -9.18 2.83 19.05
C TYR A 66 -9.44 3.69 20.31
N GLY A 67 -8.95 4.94 20.30
CA GLY A 67 -9.08 5.87 21.43
C GLY A 67 -8.18 5.54 22.63
N LEU A 68 -7.17 4.68 22.44
CA LEU A 68 -6.21 4.28 23.46
C LEU A 68 -4.79 4.69 23.06
N ALA A 69 -3.92 4.82 24.05
CA ALA A 69 -2.48 4.90 23.76
C ALA A 69 -2.02 3.61 23.03
N PRO A 70 -1.06 3.66 22.10
CA PRO A 70 -0.60 2.50 21.34
C PRO A 70 -0.26 1.29 22.20
N VAL A 71 0.48 1.49 23.28
CA VAL A 71 0.89 0.42 24.21
C VAL A 71 -0.32 -0.27 24.84
N ASP A 72 -1.35 0.49 25.21
CA ASP A 72 -2.58 -0.04 25.81
C ASP A 72 -3.42 -0.81 24.78
N ALA A 73 -3.48 -0.34 23.53
CA ALA A 73 -4.16 -1.03 22.44
C ALA A 73 -3.51 -2.38 22.12
N ILE A 74 -2.16 -2.43 22.12
CA ILE A 74 -1.38 -3.65 21.93
C ILE A 74 -1.59 -4.61 23.11
N ALA A 75 -1.50 -4.14 24.35
CA ALA A 75 -1.71 -4.95 25.54
C ALA A 75 -3.11 -5.61 25.57
N ARG A 76 -4.10 -4.96 24.97
CA ARG A 76 -5.46 -5.52 24.79
C ARG A 76 -5.60 -6.44 23.57
N GLY A 77 -4.54 -6.67 22.80
CA GLY A 77 -4.57 -7.47 21.58
C GLY A 77 -5.32 -6.84 20.41
N TYR A 78 -5.59 -5.51 20.46
CA TYR A 78 -6.34 -4.82 19.39
C TYR A 78 -5.52 -4.62 18.12
N VAL A 79 -4.19 -4.62 18.23
CA VAL A 79 -3.26 -4.37 17.14
C VAL A 79 -2.32 -5.55 16.98
N SER A 80 -2.08 -5.94 15.76
CA SER A 80 -0.98 -6.84 15.39
C SER A 80 -0.29 -6.33 14.13
N ALA A 81 0.94 -6.75 13.93
CA ALA A 81 1.72 -6.31 12.78
C ALA A 81 2.45 -7.47 12.10
N VAL A 82 2.61 -7.34 10.78
CA VAL A 82 3.55 -8.11 9.97
C VAL A 82 4.60 -7.14 9.47
N MET A 83 5.78 -7.19 10.09
CA MET A 83 6.90 -6.31 9.75
C MET A 83 7.74 -6.94 8.63
N GLN A 84 8.43 -6.09 7.86
CA GLN A 84 9.31 -6.51 6.78
C GLN A 84 10.39 -7.51 7.25
N ASN A 85 10.98 -7.26 8.42
CA ASN A 85 12.00 -8.09 9.04
C ASN A 85 11.42 -8.78 10.28
N GLY A 86 11.38 -10.10 10.27
CA GLY A 86 10.95 -10.90 11.41
C GLY A 86 11.57 -12.29 11.32
N GLY A 87 12.37 -12.66 12.33
CA GLY A 87 13.00 -13.98 12.39
C GLY A 87 11.97 -15.07 12.64
N LEU A 88 11.91 -16.08 11.77
CA LEU A 88 11.19 -17.31 12.01
C LEU A 88 12.16 -18.40 12.45
N LEU A 89 11.73 -19.26 13.36
CA LEU A 89 12.52 -20.41 13.83
C LEU A 89 12.51 -21.49 12.74
N LYS A 90 13.61 -21.59 11.99
CA LYS A 90 13.71 -22.42 10.79
C LYS A 90 13.58 -23.92 11.04
N ASP A 91 13.92 -24.37 12.26
CA ASP A 91 13.90 -25.77 12.66
C ASP A 91 12.52 -26.25 13.12
N PHE A 92 11.63 -25.33 13.48
CA PHE A 92 10.25 -25.63 13.85
C PHE A 92 9.42 -25.90 12.60
N THR A 93 8.36 -26.71 12.75
CA THR A 93 7.31 -26.80 11.76
C THR A 93 6.45 -25.54 11.78
N VAL A 94 5.68 -25.34 10.71
CA VAL A 94 4.69 -24.24 10.62
C VAL A 94 3.72 -24.30 11.80
N TYR A 95 3.18 -25.46 12.10
CA TYR A 95 2.25 -25.67 13.21
C TYR A 95 2.89 -25.42 14.59
N GLU A 96 4.11 -25.94 14.81
CA GLU A 96 4.84 -25.71 16.06
C GLU A 96 5.13 -24.23 16.28
N THR A 97 5.49 -23.49 15.21
CA THR A 97 5.73 -22.04 15.27
C THR A 97 4.48 -21.30 15.71
N VAL A 98 3.32 -21.61 15.13
CA VAL A 98 2.05 -20.97 15.50
C VAL A 98 1.66 -21.35 16.93
N ARG A 99 1.77 -22.62 17.32
CA ARG A 99 1.49 -23.06 18.70
C ARG A 99 2.39 -22.40 19.73
N TYR A 100 3.68 -22.32 19.45
CA TYR A 100 4.64 -21.65 20.34
C TYR A 100 4.26 -20.18 20.51
N THR A 101 3.97 -19.48 19.39
CA THR A 101 3.55 -18.09 19.44
C THR A 101 2.22 -17.93 20.17
N ALA A 102 1.27 -18.84 19.97
CA ALA A 102 -0.03 -18.84 20.68
C ALA A 102 0.15 -18.89 22.20
N SER A 103 1.16 -19.62 22.69
CA SER A 103 1.41 -19.73 24.15
C SER A 103 1.82 -18.41 24.82
N LEU A 104 2.14 -17.37 24.03
CA LEU A 104 2.46 -16.03 24.54
C LEU A 104 1.22 -15.16 24.78
N TYR A 105 0.04 -15.61 24.33
CA TYR A 105 -1.22 -14.89 24.48
C TYR A 105 -2.12 -15.57 25.52
N ALA A 106 -2.86 -14.76 26.27
CA ALA A 106 -3.78 -15.28 27.27
C ALA A 106 -4.98 -16.04 26.65
N ASN A 107 -5.51 -15.52 25.53
CA ASN A 107 -6.64 -16.08 24.82
C ASN A 107 -6.37 -16.11 23.32
N PRO A 108 -5.48 -16.96 22.82
CA PRO A 108 -5.15 -17.00 21.40
C PRO A 108 -6.25 -17.66 20.58
N GLN A 109 -6.36 -17.30 19.31
CA GLN A 109 -7.12 -18.08 18.35
C GLN A 109 -6.49 -19.46 18.16
N PRO A 110 -7.30 -20.50 17.86
CA PRO A 110 -6.77 -21.84 17.60
C PRO A 110 -5.76 -21.85 16.45
N ALA A 111 -4.63 -22.56 16.64
CA ALA A 111 -3.57 -22.61 15.63
C ALA A 111 -4.07 -23.13 14.27
N SER A 112 -4.95 -24.13 14.25
CA SER A 112 -5.57 -24.66 13.02
C SER A 112 -6.38 -23.60 12.28
N GLU A 113 -7.16 -22.78 13.01
CA GLU A 113 -7.98 -21.73 12.42
C GLU A 113 -7.13 -20.64 11.76
N VAL A 114 -6.08 -20.14 12.44
CA VAL A 114 -5.24 -19.09 11.85
C VAL A 114 -4.42 -19.60 10.66
N LEU A 115 -4.03 -20.88 10.65
CA LEU A 115 -3.38 -21.51 9.49
C LEU A 115 -4.33 -21.65 8.31
N GLU A 116 -5.58 -22.01 8.54
CA GLU A 116 -6.62 -22.07 7.52
C GLU A 116 -6.89 -20.69 6.91
N ARG A 117 -7.07 -19.67 7.76
CA ARG A 117 -7.26 -18.26 7.32
C ARG A 117 -6.09 -17.72 6.53
N ALA A 118 -4.87 -18.15 6.83
CA ALA A 118 -3.67 -17.79 6.07
C ALA A 118 -3.45 -18.67 4.82
N GLY A 119 -4.28 -19.69 4.58
CA GLY A 119 -4.20 -20.59 3.43
C GLY A 119 -2.97 -21.52 3.45
N ILE A 120 -2.44 -21.84 4.64
CA ILE A 120 -1.22 -22.66 4.79
C ILE A 120 -1.39 -23.92 5.64
N SER A 121 -2.63 -24.38 5.88
CA SER A 121 -2.88 -25.62 6.62
C SER A 121 -2.22 -26.84 5.97
N HIS A 122 -2.10 -26.85 4.63
CA HIS A 122 -1.52 -27.96 3.86
C HIS A 122 0.00 -28.15 4.08
N ILE A 123 0.67 -27.16 4.69
CA ILE A 123 2.10 -27.24 5.03
C ILE A 123 2.36 -27.22 6.54
N ALA A 124 1.33 -27.50 7.35
CA ALA A 124 1.43 -27.41 8.83
C ALA A 124 2.62 -28.19 9.41
N ASP A 125 2.90 -29.37 8.87
CA ASP A 125 4.00 -30.25 9.32
C ASP A 125 5.35 -29.97 8.65
N ARG A 126 5.39 -28.99 7.71
CA ARG A 126 6.64 -28.63 7.02
C ARG A 126 7.48 -27.73 7.91
N ARG A 127 8.81 -27.97 7.93
CA ARG A 127 9.75 -27.07 8.62
C ARG A 127 9.78 -25.71 7.94
N VAL A 128 9.77 -24.65 8.74
CA VAL A 128 9.81 -23.26 8.26
C VAL A 128 10.99 -22.97 7.34
N GLY A 129 12.16 -23.57 7.62
CA GLY A 129 13.33 -23.42 6.78
C GLY A 129 13.20 -24.04 5.36
N LYS A 130 12.16 -24.87 5.13
CA LYS A 130 11.84 -25.45 3.82
C LYS A 130 10.66 -24.77 3.11
N CYS A 131 10.09 -23.75 3.72
CA CYS A 131 9.01 -22.97 3.16
C CYS A 131 9.55 -21.90 2.21
N SER A 132 8.81 -21.61 1.13
CA SER A 132 9.08 -20.48 0.24
C SER A 132 8.94 -19.14 0.98
N GLY A 133 9.43 -18.05 0.39
CA GLY A 133 9.26 -16.70 0.97
C GLY A 133 7.79 -16.34 1.18
N GLY A 134 6.94 -16.65 0.21
CA GLY A 134 5.50 -16.43 0.30
C GLY A 134 4.83 -17.27 1.40
N GLU A 135 5.20 -18.55 1.54
CA GLU A 135 4.71 -19.40 2.63
C GLU A 135 5.16 -18.89 4.01
N GLN A 136 6.39 -18.42 4.13
CA GLN A 136 6.88 -17.80 5.36
C GLN A 136 6.14 -16.51 5.71
N GLN A 137 5.79 -15.72 4.72
CA GLN A 137 5.03 -14.48 4.94
C GLN A 137 3.59 -14.77 5.35
N ARG A 138 2.94 -15.79 4.74
CA ARG A 138 1.62 -16.27 5.20
C ARG A 138 1.69 -16.85 6.62
N LEU A 139 2.80 -17.47 7.00
CA LEU A 139 3.01 -17.89 8.38
C LEU A 139 3.07 -16.69 9.33
N ARG A 140 3.77 -15.60 8.98
CA ARG A 140 3.75 -14.35 9.77
C ARG A 140 2.35 -13.78 9.87
N PHE A 141 1.60 -13.81 8.77
CA PHE A 141 0.19 -13.39 8.78
C PHE A 141 -0.65 -14.29 9.71
N ALA A 142 -0.52 -15.61 9.65
CA ALA A 142 -1.20 -16.52 10.58
C ALA A 142 -0.87 -16.18 12.04
N MET A 143 0.41 -15.96 12.36
CA MET A 143 0.84 -15.56 13.70
C MET A 143 0.21 -14.24 14.14
N SER A 144 0.07 -13.27 13.23
CA SER A 144 -0.54 -11.97 13.53
C SER A 144 -2.04 -12.06 13.85
N LEU A 145 -2.71 -13.14 13.44
CA LEU A 145 -4.12 -13.38 13.71
C LEU A 145 -4.40 -13.99 15.10
N LEU A 146 -3.37 -14.48 15.80
CA LEU A 146 -3.52 -15.18 17.08
C LEU A 146 -4.20 -14.36 18.17
N SER A 147 -3.96 -13.05 18.23
CA SER A 147 -4.61 -12.15 19.19
C SER A 147 -6.02 -11.73 18.75
N ASN A 148 -6.49 -12.19 17.59
CA ASN A 148 -7.72 -11.71 16.95
C ASN A 148 -7.78 -10.16 16.88
N PRO A 149 -6.77 -9.51 16.29
CA PRO A 149 -6.66 -8.06 16.33
C PRO A 149 -7.79 -7.38 15.56
N ARG A 150 -8.12 -6.16 15.95
CA ARG A 150 -9.05 -5.28 15.24
C ARG A 150 -8.35 -4.49 14.12
N LEU A 151 -7.05 -4.26 14.29
CA LEU A 151 -6.16 -3.56 13.35
C LEU A 151 -4.97 -4.44 12.99
N LEU A 152 -4.75 -4.62 11.70
CA LEU A 152 -3.54 -5.20 11.13
C LEU A 152 -2.69 -4.11 10.48
N LEU A 153 -1.43 -4.07 10.87
CA LEU A 153 -0.41 -3.24 10.25
C LEU A 153 0.53 -4.14 9.45
N LEU A 154 0.71 -3.85 8.18
CA LEU A 154 1.53 -4.65 7.28
C LEU A 154 2.60 -3.75 6.65
N ASP A 155 3.88 -4.04 6.90
CA ASP A 155 4.99 -3.29 6.31
C ASP A 155 5.66 -4.13 5.22
N GLU A 156 5.49 -3.71 3.96
CA GLU A 156 5.98 -4.40 2.75
C GLU A 156 5.62 -5.90 2.73
N PRO A 157 4.33 -6.27 2.91
CA PRO A 157 3.94 -7.63 3.27
C PRO A 157 4.18 -8.66 2.17
N THR A 158 4.38 -8.25 0.93
CA THR A 158 4.52 -9.13 -0.24
C THR A 158 5.90 -9.05 -0.89
N ALA A 159 6.85 -8.36 -0.22
CA ALA A 159 8.22 -8.27 -0.72
C ALA A 159 8.84 -9.66 -0.94
N GLY A 160 9.37 -9.89 -2.14
CA GLY A 160 9.98 -11.17 -2.52
C GLY A 160 9.00 -12.31 -2.82
N MET A 161 7.70 -12.04 -2.92
CA MET A 161 6.72 -13.01 -3.43
C MET A 161 6.63 -12.96 -4.96
N ASP A 162 6.40 -14.13 -5.57
CA ASP A 162 5.94 -14.21 -6.95
C ASP A 162 4.48 -13.71 -7.09
N VAL A 163 4.01 -13.59 -8.32
CA VAL A 163 2.69 -13.02 -8.64
C VAL A 163 1.55 -13.85 -8.04
N GLU A 164 1.67 -15.19 -8.08
CA GLU A 164 0.63 -16.10 -7.59
C GLU A 164 0.56 -16.06 -6.06
N ALA A 165 1.70 -16.19 -5.38
CA ALA A 165 1.78 -16.11 -3.92
C ALA A 165 1.26 -14.76 -3.40
N ARG A 166 1.54 -13.66 -4.10
CA ARG A 166 1.04 -12.32 -3.76
C ARG A 166 -0.48 -12.24 -3.87
N ARG A 167 -1.04 -12.76 -4.97
CA ARG A 167 -2.49 -12.77 -5.18
C ARG A 167 -3.23 -13.57 -4.10
N GLU A 168 -2.70 -14.75 -3.75
CA GLU A 168 -3.28 -15.58 -2.70
C GLU A 168 -3.16 -14.93 -1.31
N PHE A 169 -2.04 -14.28 -1.01
CA PHE A 169 -1.85 -13.53 0.23
C PHE A 169 -2.90 -12.41 0.36
N TRP A 170 -3.07 -11.59 -0.67
CA TRP A 170 -4.05 -10.51 -0.66
C TRP A 170 -5.50 -11.01 -0.62
N SER A 171 -5.78 -12.17 -1.23
CA SER A 171 -7.09 -12.81 -1.11
C SER A 171 -7.41 -13.16 0.35
N ALA A 172 -6.46 -13.76 1.07
CA ALA A 172 -6.61 -14.08 2.49
C ALA A 172 -6.79 -12.82 3.35
N ILE A 173 -6.03 -11.75 3.10
CA ILE A 173 -6.18 -10.46 3.80
C ILE A 173 -7.57 -9.86 3.56
N ARG A 174 -8.06 -9.85 2.32
CA ARG A 174 -9.38 -9.31 1.99
C ARG A 174 -10.53 -10.09 2.63
N GLU A 175 -10.43 -11.41 2.62
CA GLU A 175 -11.41 -12.26 3.30
C GLU A 175 -11.45 -11.94 4.80
N ASP A 176 -10.29 -11.78 5.41
CA ASP A 176 -10.18 -11.44 6.82
C ASP A 176 -10.69 -10.03 7.13
N ALA A 177 -10.39 -9.05 6.28
CA ALA A 177 -10.90 -7.68 6.39
C ALA A 177 -12.43 -7.62 6.23
N GLY A 178 -13.01 -8.47 5.37
CA GLY A 178 -14.46 -8.61 5.19
C GLY A 178 -15.20 -9.01 6.48
N ARG A 179 -14.48 -9.48 7.50
CA ARG A 179 -14.99 -9.76 8.84
C ARG A 179 -15.02 -8.52 9.75
N GLY A 180 -14.76 -7.33 9.19
CA GLY A 180 -14.77 -6.03 9.89
C GLY A 180 -13.42 -5.58 10.45
N ARG A 181 -12.31 -6.23 10.08
CA ARG A 181 -10.97 -5.86 10.49
C ARG A 181 -10.47 -4.66 9.70
N THR A 182 -9.80 -3.74 10.38
CA THR A 182 -9.09 -2.64 9.75
C THR A 182 -7.71 -3.11 9.31
N VAL A 183 -7.30 -2.73 8.12
CA VAL A 183 -5.97 -3.04 7.59
C VAL A 183 -5.30 -1.76 7.13
N MET A 184 -4.09 -1.50 7.59
CA MET A 184 -3.20 -0.48 7.03
C MET A 184 -1.94 -1.18 6.52
N PHE A 185 -1.60 -0.99 5.26
CA PHE A 185 -0.39 -1.58 4.70
C PHE A 185 0.48 -0.53 4.03
N ALA A 186 1.78 -0.60 4.32
CA ALA A 186 2.79 0.17 3.63
C ALA A 186 3.35 -0.67 2.49
N THR A 187 3.43 -0.08 1.31
CA THR A 187 4.04 -0.71 0.14
C THR A 187 4.59 0.34 -0.82
N HIS A 188 5.51 -0.07 -1.68
CA HIS A 188 5.94 0.69 -2.85
C HIS A 188 5.36 0.10 -4.15
N TYR A 189 4.63 -1.03 -4.06
CA TYR A 189 3.95 -1.64 -5.20
C TYR A 189 2.59 -0.96 -5.42
N LEU A 190 2.53 -0.05 -6.37
CA LEU A 190 1.32 0.73 -6.67
C LEU A 190 0.16 -0.14 -7.14
N GLU A 191 0.45 -1.25 -7.82
CA GLU A 191 -0.55 -2.22 -8.27
C GLU A 191 -1.32 -2.85 -7.09
N GLU A 192 -0.65 -3.06 -5.94
CA GLU A 192 -1.30 -3.60 -4.74
C GLU A 192 -2.27 -2.60 -4.15
N ALA A 193 -1.86 -1.35 -4.05
CA ALA A 193 -2.73 -0.28 -3.57
C ALA A 193 -3.95 -0.10 -4.49
N ASP A 194 -3.74 -0.15 -5.81
CA ASP A 194 -4.81 -0.05 -6.79
C ASP A 194 -5.82 -1.19 -6.70
N ALA A 195 -5.32 -2.42 -6.51
CA ALA A 195 -6.15 -3.63 -6.51
C ALA A 195 -6.86 -3.89 -5.17
N TYR A 196 -6.25 -3.49 -4.04
CA TYR A 196 -6.66 -4.01 -2.73
C TYR A 196 -7.06 -2.94 -1.72
N ALA A 197 -6.70 -1.66 -1.90
CA ALA A 197 -7.04 -0.60 -0.96
C ALA A 197 -8.39 0.05 -1.27
N ASP A 198 -9.14 0.39 -0.22
CA ASP A 198 -10.33 1.25 -0.30
C ASP A 198 -9.91 2.73 -0.36
N ARG A 199 -8.80 3.06 0.30
CA ARG A 199 -8.24 4.41 0.44
C ARG A 199 -6.72 4.38 0.33
N ILE A 200 -6.18 5.40 -0.34
CA ILE A 200 -4.76 5.60 -0.50
C ILE A 200 -4.34 6.86 0.23
N VAL A 201 -3.31 6.75 1.05
CA VAL A 201 -2.60 7.86 1.70
C VAL A 201 -1.19 7.90 1.13
N LEU A 202 -0.88 8.94 0.38
CA LEU A 202 0.42 9.12 -0.24
C LEU A 202 1.28 10.05 0.61
N VAL A 203 2.48 9.57 0.97
CA VAL A 203 3.41 10.28 1.84
C VAL A 203 4.71 10.61 1.11
N ARG A 204 5.20 11.83 1.28
CA ARG A 204 6.49 12.30 0.79
C ARG A 204 7.16 13.14 1.86
N GLN A 205 8.45 12.90 2.11
CA GLN A 205 9.26 13.68 3.06
C GLN A 205 8.59 13.85 4.44
N GLY A 206 7.95 12.79 4.93
CA GLY A 206 7.29 12.77 6.22
C GLY A 206 5.90 13.40 6.28
N SER A 207 5.37 13.95 5.18
CA SER A 207 4.07 14.62 5.14
C SER A 207 3.12 13.95 4.16
N ILE A 208 1.81 14.03 4.40
CA ILE A 208 0.78 13.52 3.49
C ILE A 208 0.64 14.49 2.32
N VAL A 209 0.76 13.97 1.08
CA VAL A 209 0.61 14.74 -0.16
C VAL A 209 -0.70 14.44 -0.89
N ALA A 210 -1.31 13.29 -0.63
CA ALA A 210 -2.63 12.94 -1.12
C ALA A 210 -3.31 11.95 -0.17
N ASP A 211 -4.63 12.05 -0.05
CA ASP A 211 -5.47 11.20 0.77
C ASP A 211 -6.86 11.08 0.14
N GLY A 212 -7.29 9.88 -0.19
CA GLY A 212 -8.59 9.67 -0.81
C GLY A 212 -8.77 8.26 -1.37
N THR A 213 -9.92 8.03 -2.01
CA THR A 213 -10.15 6.78 -2.74
C THR A 213 -9.13 6.63 -3.89
N THR A 214 -8.88 5.40 -4.33
CA THR A 214 -7.99 5.14 -5.48
C THR A 214 -8.36 5.99 -6.70
N ALA A 215 -9.67 6.12 -7.00
CA ALA A 215 -10.15 6.96 -8.09
C ALA A 215 -9.86 8.46 -7.88
N ALA A 216 -10.03 8.97 -6.64
CA ALA A 216 -9.73 10.36 -6.32
C ALA A 216 -8.24 10.66 -6.45
N VAL A 217 -7.36 9.79 -5.94
CA VAL A 217 -5.91 9.97 -6.06
C VAL A 217 -5.46 9.90 -7.52
N LYS A 218 -5.98 8.97 -8.31
CA LYS A 218 -5.71 8.90 -9.76
C LYS A 218 -6.13 10.18 -10.49
N SER A 219 -7.24 10.80 -10.08
CA SER A 219 -7.73 12.04 -10.71
C SER A 219 -6.89 13.28 -10.36
N MET A 220 -6.07 13.23 -9.30
CA MET A 220 -5.13 14.31 -8.95
C MET A 220 -3.97 14.44 -9.94
N ALA A 221 -3.59 13.34 -10.61
CA ALA A 221 -2.73 13.43 -11.78
C ALA A 221 -3.57 13.99 -12.93
N SER A 222 -3.41 15.27 -13.22
CA SER A 222 -4.12 15.93 -14.31
C SER A 222 -3.85 15.23 -15.65
N GLY A 223 -4.92 14.75 -16.30
CA GLY A 223 -4.86 14.23 -17.67
C GLY A 223 -5.34 12.78 -17.81
N ARG A 224 -5.47 12.38 -19.05
CA ARG A 224 -5.69 11.00 -19.51
C ARG A 224 -4.56 10.63 -20.48
N THR A 225 -4.23 9.36 -20.57
CA THR A 225 -3.29 8.88 -21.59
C THR A 225 -4.07 8.34 -22.76
N VAL A 226 -3.84 8.93 -23.94
CA VAL A 226 -4.30 8.41 -25.22
C VAL A 226 -3.16 7.61 -25.84
N ARG A 227 -3.37 6.30 -26.00
CA ARG A 227 -2.47 5.39 -26.70
C ARG A 227 -3.02 5.14 -28.08
N ALA A 228 -2.17 5.17 -29.10
CA ALA A 228 -2.54 4.79 -30.45
C ALA A 228 -1.31 4.28 -31.21
N THR A 229 -1.55 3.50 -32.28
CA THR A 229 -0.52 3.14 -33.26
C THR A 229 -0.55 4.20 -34.37
N VAL A 230 0.57 4.95 -34.53
CA VAL A 230 0.72 6.00 -35.56
C VAL A 230 2.09 5.84 -36.20
N ARG A 231 2.11 5.39 -37.46
CA ARG A 231 3.37 5.24 -38.20
C ARG A 231 3.98 6.62 -38.51
N ASN A 232 5.25 6.77 -38.28
CA ASN A 232 6.02 8.01 -38.49
C ASN A 232 5.38 9.21 -37.77
N ALA A 233 4.97 9.02 -36.53
CA ALA A 233 4.38 10.08 -35.72
C ALA A 233 5.33 11.27 -35.56
N ASP A 234 4.83 12.47 -35.83
CA ASP A 234 5.55 13.73 -35.53
C ASP A 234 5.29 14.10 -34.06
N ARG A 235 6.30 13.89 -33.22
CA ARG A 235 6.23 14.18 -31.80
C ARG A 235 5.92 15.66 -31.51
N ASP A 236 6.54 16.55 -32.27
CA ASP A 236 6.42 17.99 -31.99
C ASP A 236 5.05 18.52 -32.43
N ALA A 237 4.52 18.00 -33.53
CA ALA A 237 3.15 18.30 -33.95
C ALA A 237 2.11 17.78 -32.94
N LEU A 238 2.31 16.59 -32.37
CA LEU A 238 1.42 16.04 -31.34
C LEU A 238 1.55 16.81 -30.02
N ALA A 239 2.74 17.23 -29.62
CA ALA A 239 2.98 18.02 -28.43
C ALA A 239 2.38 19.43 -28.49
N ALA A 240 2.23 19.96 -29.69
CA ALA A 240 1.60 21.27 -29.93
C ALA A 240 0.06 21.27 -29.83
N LEU A 241 -0.58 20.10 -29.71
CA LEU A 241 -2.03 20.02 -29.55
C LEU A 241 -2.47 20.60 -28.21
N GLY A 242 -3.57 21.32 -28.20
CA GLY A 242 -4.13 21.91 -26.99
C GLY A 242 -4.44 20.87 -25.93
N GLY A 243 -3.99 21.12 -24.71
CA GLY A 243 -4.21 20.21 -23.57
C GLY A 243 -3.25 19.01 -23.49
N VAL A 244 -2.29 18.86 -24.39
CA VAL A 244 -1.24 17.85 -24.32
C VAL A 244 -0.16 18.31 -23.34
N THR A 245 0.19 17.43 -22.37
CA THR A 245 1.24 17.68 -21.37
C THR A 245 2.52 16.90 -21.67
N SER A 246 2.42 15.71 -22.27
CA SER A 246 3.59 14.95 -22.71
C SER A 246 3.26 14.01 -23.87
N VAL A 247 4.27 13.74 -24.71
CA VAL A 247 4.22 12.78 -25.81
C VAL A 247 5.42 11.86 -25.73
N GLU A 248 5.18 10.56 -25.65
CA GLU A 248 6.19 9.52 -25.70
C GLU A 248 5.99 8.65 -26.94
N LEU A 249 7.07 8.39 -27.68
CA LEU A 249 7.04 7.49 -28.85
C LEU A 249 7.78 6.19 -28.51
N ARG A 250 7.11 5.05 -28.73
CA ARG A 250 7.68 3.70 -28.58
C ARG A 250 7.49 2.94 -29.90
N GLY A 251 8.42 3.12 -30.82
CA GLY A 251 8.25 2.65 -32.20
C GLY A 251 7.05 3.35 -32.88
N ASP A 252 6.10 2.57 -33.40
CA ASP A 252 4.87 3.08 -33.98
C ASP A 252 3.77 3.41 -32.94
N THR A 253 4.00 3.10 -31.66
CA THR A 253 3.03 3.42 -30.60
C THR A 253 3.29 4.83 -30.06
N VAL A 254 2.27 5.66 -30.01
CA VAL A 254 2.28 6.95 -29.34
C VAL A 254 1.53 6.88 -28.02
N LEU A 255 2.08 7.50 -26.99
CA LEU A 255 1.46 7.69 -25.68
C LEU A 255 1.36 9.20 -25.44
N ILE A 256 0.15 9.73 -25.41
CA ILE A 256 -0.11 11.16 -25.25
C ILE A 256 -0.83 11.39 -23.94
N THR A 257 -0.16 12.06 -22.97
CA THR A 257 -0.81 12.52 -21.74
C THR A 257 -1.45 13.89 -22.02
N CYS A 258 -2.74 14.02 -21.74
CA CYS A 258 -3.50 15.23 -22.08
C CYS A 258 -4.66 15.46 -21.10
N THR A 259 -5.08 16.71 -20.96
CA THR A 259 -6.24 17.13 -20.16
C THR A 259 -7.57 16.96 -20.91
N ASP A 260 -7.52 17.00 -22.25
CA ASP A 260 -8.68 16.77 -23.14
C ASP A 260 -8.40 15.59 -24.07
N SER A 261 -8.67 14.38 -23.56
CA SER A 261 -8.46 13.15 -24.33
C SER A 261 -9.37 13.03 -25.54
N ASP A 262 -10.58 13.63 -25.52
CA ASP A 262 -11.54 13.54 -26.60
C ASP A 262 -11.08 14.39 -27.79
N ALA A 263 -10.52 15.57 -27.55
CA ALA A 263 -9.93 16.42 -28.59
C ALA A 263 -8.72 15.73 -29.23
N VAL A 264 -7.81 15.15 -28.41
CA VAL A 264 -6.64 14.41 -28.92
C VAL A 264 -7.06 13.18 -29.72
N ALA A 265 -7.99 12.37 -29.20
CA ALA A 265 -8.48 11.19 -29.90
C ALA A 265 -9.12 11.55 -31.25
N ARG A 266 -9.94 12.59 -31.29
CA ARG A 266 -10.55 13.11 -32.54
C ARG A 266 -9.47 13.55 -33.52
N HIS A 267 -8.44 14.25 -33.06
CA HIS A 267 -7.32 14.65 -33.91
C HIS A 267 -6.60 13.43 -34.50
N LEU A 268 -6.24 12.46 -33.66
CA LEU A 268 -5.56 11.24 -34.12
C LEU A 268 -6.39 10.48 -35.17
N LEU A 269 -7.68 10.27 -34.92
CA LEU A 269 -8.56 9.52 -35.82
C LEU A 269 -8.89 10.25 -37.11
N THR A 270 -8.88 11.60 -37.14
CA THR A 270 -9.31 12.38 -38.31
C THR A 270 -8.18 13.02 -39.11
N LYS A 271 -7.00 13.22 -38.47
CA LYS A 271 -5.85 13.94 -39.06
C LYS A 271 -4.60 13.08 -39.23
N THR A 272 -4.62 11.85 -38.69
CA THR A 272 -3.54 10.88 -38.84
C THR A 272 -4.10 9.53 -39.27
N ALA A 273 -3.21 8.57 -39.59
CA ALA A 273 -3.59 7.18 -39.85
C ALA A 273 -3.54 6.34 -38.56
N ALA A 274 -4.03 6.91 -37.46
CA ALA A 274 -4.03 6.22 -36.17
C ALA A 274 -4.95 5.01 -36.15
N SER A 275 -4.50 3.93 -35.56
CA SER A 275 -5.26 2.71 -35.23
C SER A 275 -5.04 2.29 -33.77
N ASP A 276 -5.81 1.31 -33.33
CA ASP A 276 -5.71 0.74 -31.97
C ASP A 276 -5.75 1.81 -30.87
N LEU A 277 -6.67 2.78 -31.01
CA LEU A 277 -6.78 3.88 -30.07
C LEU A 277 -7.42 3.40 -28.77
N GLU A 278 -6.72 3.69 -27.67
CA GLU A 278 -7.14 3.40 -26.32
C GLU A 278 -7.02 4.68 -25.48
N ILE A 279 -8.05 4.99 -24.68
CA ILE A 279 -8.02 6.09 -23.72
C ILE A 279 -8.07 5.50 -22.33
N THR A 280 -6.99 5.68 -21.57
CA THR A 280 -6.92 5.23 -20.19
C THR A 280 -6.92 6.44 -19.25
N ALA A 281 -7.63 6.31 -18.12
CA ALA A 281 -7.42 7.22 -17.01
C ALA A 281 -5.97 7.09 -16.52
N ASN A 282 -5.41 8.15 -15.96
CA ASN A 282 -4.06 8.09 -15.42
C ASN A 282 -3.93 6.93 -14.43
N SER A 283 -2.83 6.20 -14.52
CA SER A 283 -2.49 5.15 -13.59
C SER A 283 -2.17 5.76 -12.22
N LEU A 284 -2.30 4.95 -11.18
CA LEU A 284 -1.83 5.36 -9.85
C LEU A 284 -0.33 5.72 -9.87
N GLU A 285 0.44 5.10 -10.78
CA GLU A 285 1.85 5.40 -11.00
C GLU A 285 2.06 6.83 -11.53
N ALA A 286 1.25 7.27 -12.50
CA ALA A 286 1.31 8.65 -13.00
C ALA A 286 0.96 9.66 -11.90
N ALA A 287 -0.06 9.36 -11.07
CA ALA A 287 -0.40 10.19 -9.93
C ALA A 287 0.72 10.22 -8.88
N PHE A 288 1.31 9.06 -8.59
CA PHE A 288 2.44 8.94 -7.69
C PHE A 288 3.63 9.76 -8.16
N MET A 289 4.03 9.63 -9.44
CA MET A 289 5.14 10.40 -10.02
C MET A 289 4.87 11.90 -10.03
N ALA A 290 3.66 12.32 -10.38
CA ALA A 290 3.28 13.74 -10.36
C ALA A 290 3.32 14.38 -8.97
N LEU A 291 2.92 13.60 -7.94
CA LEU A 291 2.84 14.07 -6.55
C LEU A 291 4.16 13.86 -5.76
N THR A 292 5.00 12.91 -6.19
CA THR A 292 6.27 12.59 -5.54
C THR A 292 7.50 12.89 -6.39
N GLY A 293 7.34 13.22 -7.67
CA GLY A 293 8.43 13.58 -8.57
C GLY A 293 9.15 14.83 -8.05
N ASP A 294 10.47 14.80 -8.02
CA ASP A 294 11.28 16.00 -7.94
C ASP A 294 11.03 16.76 -9.25
N ALA A 295 10.56 18.00 -9.16
CA ALA A 295 10.85 18.94 -10.23
C ALA A 295 12.39 18.95 -10.33
N GLU A 296 12.94 18.42 -11.41
CA GLU A 296 14.34 18.60 -11.72
C GLU A 296 14.62 20.10 -11.59
N VAL A 297 15.38 20.46 -10.57
CA VAL A 297 15.92 21.81 -10.46
C VAL A 297 16.94 21.87 -11.59
N PRO A 298 16.73 22.72 -12.62
CA PRO A 298 17.74 22.88 -13.64
C PRO A 298 19.00 23.40 -12.97
N ALA A 299 20.12 22.69 -13.21
CA ALA A 299 21.46 23.08 -12.75
C ALA A 299 21.90 24.41 -13.35
#